data_e231d82691d897dedffbe8c45160bc69
#
_entry.id   e231d82691d897dedffbe8c45160bc69
#
_cell.length_a   1.000
_cell.length_b   1.000
_cell.length_c   1.000
_cell.angle_alpha   90.00
_cell.angle_beta   90.00
_cell.angle_gamma   90.00
#
_symmetry.space_group_name_H-M   'P 1'
#
loop_
_entity.id
_entity.type
_entity.pdbx_description
1 polymer ?
#
loop_
_entity_poly.entity_id
_entity_poly.type
_entity_poly.pdbx_seq_one_letter_code
_entity_poly.pdbx_strand_id
1 'polypeptide(L)'
;YIIGIILLLLVLIPMLGRKSGGATRWIQFLSFSIQPIEIAKYMLLIFIAQHLNIKNARIREFKIGVVSTFLPCLPYILLLLIQPDFGNTVLICITVFSMIILSGAKISHILSIFFVLLSSFLSLIYVAPYRMKRVMSFLNPYDDPQGTGYQIIQSFVSFAKGKFFGVGLGNSSQKLFFLPQGYNDFIFSIIAEELGFLGSIVIIILFGILIF
;
A
#
# COMPACT_ATOMS: atom_id res chain seq x y z
N TYR A 1 13.75 3.86 -14.22
CA TYR A 1 12.34 4.14 -14.53
C TYR A 1 11.78 3.15 -15.57
N ILE A 2 12.35 3.07 -16.79
CA ILE A 2 11.89 2.18 -17.88
C ILE A 2 11.88 0.72 -17.45
N ILE A 3 12.91 0.25 -16.75
CA ILE A 3 12.98 -1.12 -16.22
C ILE A 3 11.77 -1.43 -15.34
N GLY A 4 11.34 -0.49 -14.50
CA GLY A 4 10.15 -0.67 -13.66
C GLY A 4 8.86 -0.83 -14.46
N ILE A 5 8.71 -0.09 -15.57
CA ILE A 5 7.57 -0.26 -16.49
C ILE A 5 7.62 -1.65 -17.15
N ILE A 6 8.81 -2.06 -17.62
CA ILE A 6 9.00 -3.39 -18.23
C ILE A 6 8.62 -4.50 -17.23
N LEU A 7 9.06 -4.39 -15.98
CA LEU A 7 8.71 -5.35 -14.93
C LEU A 7 7.20 -5.46 -14.72
N LEU A 8 6.48 -4.32 -14.72
CA LEU A 8 5.02 -4.31 -14.60
C LEU A 8 4.33 -4.90 -15.84
N LEU A 9 4.86 -4.67 -17.03
CA LEU A 9 4.34 -5.25 -18.26
C LEU A 9 4.52 -6.78 -18.31
N LEU A 10 5.64 -7.30 -17.80
CA LEU A 10 5.91 -8.75 -17.75
C LEU A 10 4.84 -9.53 -16.97
N VAL A 11 4.25 -8.92 -15.95
CA VAL A 11 3.16 -9.55 -15.16
C VAL A 11 1.91 -9.80 -16.02
N LEU A 12 1.67 -8.97 -17.04
CA LEU A 12 0.50 -9.08 -17.91
C LEU A 12 0.63 -10.19 -18.94
N ILE A 13 1.84 -10.75 -19.12
CA ILE A 13 2.08 -11.87 -20.02
C ILE A 13 1.51 -13.15 -19.40
N PRO A 14 0.55 -13.84 -20.06
CA PRO A 14 -0.16 -14.99 -19.47
C PRO A 14 0.73 -16.15 -19.03
N MET A 15 1.91 -16.31 -19.63
CA MET A 15 2.87 -17.37 -19.29
C MET A 15 3.69 -17.08 -18.02
N LEU A 16 3.88 -15.80 -17.66
CA LEU A 16 4.71 -15.36 -16.54
C LEU A 16 3.88 -14.94 -15.33
N GLY A 17 2.70 -14.36 -15.58
CA GLY A 17 1.81 -13.84 -14.55
C GLY A 17 1.02 -14.91 -13.85
N ARG A 18 1.12 -15.00 -12.51
CA ARG A 18 0.29 -15.87 -11.67
C ARG A 18 -0.90 -15.10 -11.12
N LYS A 19 -2.09 -15.68 -11.28
CA LYS A 19 -3.32 -15.19 -10.65
C LYS A 19 -3.33 -15.57 -9.17
N SER A 20 -3.45 -14.59 -8.30
CA SER A 20 -3.66 -14.78 -6.88
C SER A 20 -4.75 -13.81 -6.39
N GLY A 21 -5.78 -14.31 -5.72
CA GLY A 21 -6.88 -13.49 -5.22
C GLY A 21 -7.65 -12.74 -6.32
N GLY A 22 -7.78 -13.34 -7.53
CA GLY A 22 -8.51 -12.73 -8.65
C GLY A 22 -7.74 -11.70 -9.48
N ALA A 23 -6.46 -11.47 -9.18
CA ALA A 23 -5.61 -10.51 -9.88
C ALA A 23 -4.26 -11.14 -10.26
N THR A 24 -3.71 -10.73 -11.41
CA THR A 24 -2.37 -11.13 -11.86
C THR A 24 -1.37 -10.08 -11.40
N ARG A 25 -0.65 -10.37 -10.29
CA ARG A 25 0.28 -9.44 -9.66
C ARG A 25 1.66 -10.04 -9.40
N TRP A 26 1.78 -11.35 -9.52
CA TRP A 26 2.97 -12.11 -9.17
C TRP A 26 3.60 -12.72 -10.40
N ILE A 27 4.92 -12.74 -10.45
CA ILE A 27 5.70 -13.55 -11.39
C ILE A 27 6.22 -14.74 -10.60
N GLN A 28 5.96 -15.95 -11.11
CA GLN A 28 6.51 -17.17 -10.54
C GLN A 28 7.73 -17.60 -11.36
N PHE A 29 8.87 -17.69 -10.69
CA PHE A 29 10.09 -18.22 -11.28
C PHE A 29 10.54 -19.42 -10.45
N LEU A 30 10.36 -20.64 -11.00
CA LEU A 30 10.62 -21.91 -10.30
C LEU A 30 9.84 -21.95 -8.96
N SER A 31 10.55 -21.99 -7.85
CA SER A 31 9.97 -22.04 -6.48
C SER A 31 9.76 -20.67 -5.83
N PHE A 32 10.19 -19.59 -6.49
CA PHE A 32 10.08 -18.23 -5.96
C PHE A 32 8.95 -17.47 -6.63
N SER A 33 8.19 -16.73 -5.85
CA SER A 33 7.21 -15.77 -6.34
C SER A 33 7.65 -14.36 -5.99
N ILE A 34 7.77 -13.51 -7.00
CA ILE A 34 8.16 -12.11 -6.83
C ILE A 34 7.01 -11.24 -7.30
N GLN A 35 6.71 -10.18 -6.55
CA GLN A 35 5.75 -9.16 -6.95
C GLN A 35 6.53 -7.99 -7.58
N PRO A 36 6.49 -7.79 -8.91
CA PRO A 36 7.32 -6.80 -9.58
C PRO A 36 7.12 -5.38 -9.13
N ILE A 37 5.93 -5.01 -8.67
CA ILE A 37 5.66 -3.67 -8.14
C ILE A 37 6.52 -3.36 -6.90
N GLU A 38 6.90 -4.37 -6.11
CA GLU A 38 7.76 -4.17 -4.94
C GLU A 38 9.14 -3.59 -5.32
N ILE A 39 9.65 -3.93 -6.50
CA ILE A 39 10.89 -3.37 -7.05
C ILE A 39 10.60 -2.10 -7.85
N ALA A 40 9.57 -2.14 -8.70
CA ALA A 40 9.24 -1.06 -9.62
C ALA A 40 8.88 0.25 -8.90
N LYS A 41 8.22 0.19 -7.74
CA LYS A 41 7.89 1.39 -6.95
C LYS A 41 9.14 2.15 -6.48
N TYR A 42 10.20 1.46 -6.04
CA TYR A 42 11.45 2.13 -5.64
C TYR A 42 12.15 2.78 -6.84
N MET A 43 12.14 2.12 -8.01
CA MET A 43 12.69 2.71 -9.23
C MET A 43 11.95 3.98 -9.64
N LEU A 44 10.62 3.99 -9.48
CA LEU A 44 9.82 5.19 -9.71
C LEU A 44 10.16 6.28 -8.69
N LEU A 45 10.23 5.96 -7.40
CA LEU A 45 10.50 6.94 -6.34
C LEU A 45 11.87 7.60 -6.49
N ILE A 46 12.91 6.81 -6.82
CA ILE A 46 14.25 7.35 -7.10
C ILE A 46 14.20 8.30 -8.31
N PHE A 47 13.50 7.91 -9.36
CA PHE A 47 13.32 8.76 -10.54
C PHE A 47 12.61 10.08 -10.19
N ILE A 48 11.52 10.03 -9.42
CA ILE A 48 10.78 11.22 -9.00
C ILE A 48 11.62 12.10 -8.08
N ALA A 49 12.39 11.52 -7.15
CA ALA A 49 13.30 12.28 -6.29
C ALA A 49 14.33 13.07 -7.13
N GLN A 50 14.96 12.43 -8.10
CA GLN A 50 15.88 13.10 -9.02
C GLN A 50 15.18 14.18 -9.84
N HIS A 51 13.98 13.88 -10.36
CA HIS A 51 13.19 14.83 -11.14
C HIS A 51 12.85 16.11 -10.34
N LEU A 52 12.42 15.94 -9.09
CA LEU A 52 12.13 17.05 -8.18
C LEU A 52 13.38 17.86 -7.85
N ASN A 53 14.52 17.19 -7.63
CA ASN A 53 15.79 17.85 -7.36
C ASN A 53 16.26 18.74 -8.53
N ILE A 54 16.20 18.22 -9.76
CA ILE A 54 16.57 18.97 -10.96
C ILE A 54 15.66 20.19 -11.16
N LYS A 55 14.38 20.08 -10.82
CA LYS A 55 13.37 21.12 -11.03
C LYS A 55 13.11 21.97 -9.79
N ASN A 56 13.91 21.86 -8.75
CA ASN A 56 13.70 22.52 -7.45
C ASN A 56 13.49 24.03 -7.57
N ALA A 57 14.27 24.73 -8.39
CA ALA A 57 14.14 26.18 -8.60
C ALA A 57 12.76 26.63 -9.12
N ARG A 58 12.03 25.74 -9.81
CA ARG A 58 10.73 26.02 -10.43
C ARG A 58 9.59 25.17 -9.88
N ILE A 59 9.81 24.54 -8.71
CA ILE A 59 8.82 23.63 -8.08
C ILE A 59 7.50 24.33 -7.73
N ARG A 60 7.53 25.64 -7.55
CA ARG A 60 6.36 26.47 -7.26
C ARG A 60 5.47 26.76 -8.47
N GLU A 61 5.89 26.39 -9.68
CA GLU A 61 5.06 26.46 -10.88
C GLU A 61 4.21 25.21 -10.99
N PHE A 62 2.89 25.34 -11.18
CA PHE A 62 1.97 24.18 -11.23
C PHE A 62 2.37 23.17 -12.29
N LYS A 63 2.67 23.62 -13.52
CA LYS A 63 3.06 22.72 -14.63
C LYS A 63 4.35 21.95 -14.33
N ILE A 64 5.33 22.59 -13.68
CA ILE A 64 6.65 22.00 -13.45
C ILE A 64 6.68 21.21 -12.14
N GLY A 65 6.13 21.76 -11.07
CA GLY A 65 6.15 21.10 -9.77
C GLY A 65 5.17 19.91 -9.68
N VAL A 66 3.98 20.07 -10.25
CA VAL A 66 2.90 19.09 -10.12
C VAL A 66 2.77 18.23 -11.36
N VAL A 67 2.39 18.85 -12.49
CA VAL A 67 2.04 18.08 -13.70
C VAL A 67 3.22 17.25 -14.17
N SER A 68 4.42 17.84 -14.25
CA SER A 68 5.60 17.10 -14.71
C SER A 68 6.08 16.02 -13.75
N THR A 69 5.68 16.08 -12.48
CA THR A 69 6.01 15.04 -11.49
C THR A 69 5.01 13.89 -11.54
N PHE A 70 3.72 14.18 -11.76
CA PHE A 70 2.72 13.12 -11.89
C PHE A 70 2.72 12.44 -13.27
N LEU A 71 3.14 13.14 -14.33
CA LEU A 71 3.16 12.58 -15.68
C LEU A 71 3.95 11.25 -15.79
N PRO A 72 5.16 11.12 -15.22
CA PRO A 72 5.88 9.85 -15.18
C PRO A 72 5.19 8.76 -14.33
N CYS A 73 4.31 9.12 -13.39
CA CYS A 73 3.59 8.15 -12.59
C CYS A 73 2.42 7.50 -13.35
N LEU A 74 1.88 8.16 -14.38
CA LEU A 74 0.71 7.68 -15.12
C LEU A 74 0.89 6.28 -15.70
N PRO A 75 2.00 5.91 -16.37
CA PRO A 75 2.19 4.54 -16.86
C PRO A 75 2.13 3.50 -15.75
N TYR A 76 2.71 3.77 -14.59
CA TYR A 76 2.66 2.88 -13.43
C TYR A 76 1.24 2.74 -12.90
N ILE A 77 0.54 3.86 -12.71
CA ILE A 77 -0.84 3.89 -12.23
C ILE A 77 -1.76 3.11 -13.18
N LEU A 78 -1.66 3.35 -14.49
CA LEU A 78 -2.47 2.65 -15.48
C LEU A 78 -2.21 1.14 -15.49
N LEU A 79 -0.94 0.72 -15.44
CA LEU A 79 -0.59 -0.71 -15.39
C LEU A 79 -1.11 -1.37 -14.12
N LEU A 80 -1.02 -0.71 -12.97
CA LEU A 80 -1.54 -1.23 -11.70
C LEU A 80 -3.07 -1.33 -11.69
N LEU A 81 -3.77 -0.38 -12.31
CA LEU A 81 -5.23 -0.45 -12.45
C LEU A 81 -5.66 -1.59 -13.36
N ILE A 82 -4.90 -1.89 -14.43
CA ILE A 82 -5.11 -3.05 -15.31
C ILE A 82 -4.85 -4.37 -14.56
N GLN A 83 -3.88 -4.39 -13.61
CA GLN A 83 -3.57 -5.55 -12.75
C GLN A 83 -4.51 -5.69 -11.55
N PRO A 84 -5.63 -5.01 -11.44
CA PRO A 84 -6.48 -4.64 -10.30
C PRO A 84 -5.70 -4.46 -8.97
N ASP A 85 -4.54 -3.77 -9.00
CA ASP A 85 -3.74 -3.49 -7.80
C ASP A 85 -4.00 -2.09 -7.26
N PHE A 86 -5.17 -1.92 -6.66
CA PHE A 86 -5.62 -0.65 -6.12
C PHE A 86 -4.78 -0.18 -4.93
N GLY A 87 -4.33 -1.11 -4.07
CA GLY A 87 -3.52 -0.78 -2.90
C GLY A 87 -2.20 -0.11 -3.27
N ASN A 88 -1.43 -0.71 -4.18
CA ASN A 88 -0.18 -0.13 -4.65
C ASN A 88 -0.39 1.16 -5.48
N THR A 89 -1.50 1.28 -6.20
CA THR A 89 -1.88 2.52 -6.88
C THR A 89 -2.00 3.68 -5.88
N VAL A 90 -2.77 3.48 -4.81
CA VAL A 90 -2.96 4.49 -3.75
C VAL A 90 -1.65 4.79 -3.04
N LEU A 91 -0.85 3.76 -2.73
CA LEU A 91 0.46 3.92 -2.09
C LEU A 91 1.39 4.82 -2.92
N ILE A 92 1.51 4.57 -4.22
CA ILE A 92 2.31 5.41 -5.12
C ILE A 92 1.79 6.85 -5.13
N CYS A 93 0.48 7.05 -5.27
CA CYS A 93 -0.11 8.38 -5.28
C CYS A 93 0.19 9.15 -3.98
N ILE A 94 0.01 8.53 -2.82
CA ILE A 94 0.29 9.14 -1.52
C ILE A 94 1.79 9.45 -1.37
N THR A 95 2.67 8.52 -1.76
CA THR A 95 4.12 8.72 -1.63
C THR A 95 4.60 9.86 -2.53
N VAL A 96 4.19 9.90 -3.80
CA VAL A 96 4.55 10.98 -4.72
C VAL A 96 3.96 12.32 -4.26
N PHE A 97 2.74 12.32 -3.75
CA PHE A 97 2.12 13.49 -3.15
C PHE A 97 2.95 14.03 -1.97
N SER A 98 3.37 13.14 -1.06
CA SER A 98 4.25 13.49 0.06
C SER A 98 5.59 14.08 -0.40
N MET A 99 6.19 13.51 -1.45
CA MET A 99 7.43 14.03 -2.04
C MET A 99 7.25 15.46 -2.60
N ILE A 100 6.11 15.75 -3.22
CA ILE A 100 5.80 17.11 -3.72
C ILE A 100 5.65 18.10 -2.55
N ILE A 101 5.01 17.69 -1.45
CA ILE A 101 4.90 18.52 -0.23
C ILE A 101 6.30 18.85 0.30
N LEU A 102 7.13 17.84 0.49
CA LEU A 102 8.48 17.97 1.02
C LEU A 102 9.41 18.80 0.11
N SER A 103 9.14 18.83 -1.19
CA SER A 103 9.90 19.65 -2.15
C SER A 103 9.58 21.14 -2.10
N GLY A 104 8.64 21.59 -1.27
CA GLY A 104 8.29 23.01 -1.09
C GLY A 104 7.35 23.58 -2.15
N ALA A 105 6.49 22.76 -2.76
CA ALA A 105 5.43 23.19 -3.66
C ALA A 105 4.45 24.18 -2.96
N LYS A 106 3.77 25.03 -3.76
CA LYS A 106 2.77 25.96 -3.20
C LYS A 106 1.61 25.20 -2.58
N ILE A 107 1.13 25.67 -1.42
CA ILE A 107 -0.01 25.06 -0.69
C ILE A 107 -1.29 24.97 -1.55
N SER A 108 -1.53 25.96 -2.41
CA SER A 108 -2.66 25.95 -3.33
C SER A 108 -2.61 24.78 -4.32
N HIS A 109 -1.42 24.45 -4.81
CA HIS A 109 -1.20 23.32 -5.71
C HIS A 109 -1.35 22.00 -4.97
N ILE A 110 -0.87 21.91 -3.73
CA ILE A 110 -1.01 20.75 -2.84
C ILE A 110 -2.49 20.47 -2.61
N LEU A 111 -3.28 21.50 -2.25
CA LEU A 111 -4.73 21.35 -2.06
C LEU A 111 -5.44 20.91 -3.35
N SER A 112 -5.08 21.49 -4.51
CA SER A 112 -5.66 21.08 -5.79
C SER A 112 -5.40 19.60 -6.09
N ILE A 113 -4.16 19.12 -5.88
CA ILE A 113 -3.82 17.69 -6.07
C ILE A 113 -4.61 16.83 -5.09
N PHE A 114 -4.65 17.24 -3.81
CA PHE A 114 -5.37 16.50 -2.78
C PHE A 114 -6.83 16.26 -3.18
N PHE A 115 -7.54 17.31 -3.61
CA PHE A 115 -8.92 17.19 -4.03
C PHE A 115 -9.09 16.33 -5.30
N VAL A 116 -8.18 16.43 -6.27
CA VAL A 116 -8.19 15.58 -7.47
C VAL A 116 -7.95 14.12 -7.10
N LEU A 117 -6.97 13.82 -6.26
CA LEU A 117 -6.68 12.46 -5.81
C LEU A 117 -7.83 11.90 -4.99
N LEU A 118 -8.40 12.68 -4.07
CA LEU A 118 -9.52 12.28 -3.24
C LEU A 118 -10.77 11.98 -4.09
N SER A 119 -11.14 12.86 -5.02
CA SER A 119 -12.29 12.63 -5.90
C SER A 119 -12.09 11.42 -6.81
N SER A 120 -10.88 11.23 -7.35
CA SER A 120 -10.52 10.04 -8.14
C SER A 120 -10.61 8.77 -7.30
N PHE A 121 -10.11 8.80 -6.07
CA PHE A 121 -10.18 7.68 -5.14
C PHE A 121 -11.61 7.30 -4.81
N LEU A 122 -12.45 8.27 -4.45
CA LEU A 122 -13.87 8.06 -4.17
C LEU A 122 -14.63 7.50 -5.38
N SER A 123 -14.37 8.05 -6.57
CA SER A 123 -15.00 7.54 -7.79
C SER A 123 -14.58 6.11 -8.12
N LEU A 124 -13.31 5.76 -7.95
CA LEU A 124 -12.81 4.41 -8.15
C LEU A 124 -13.37 3.40 -7.14
N ILE A 125 -13.69 3.82 -5.91
CA ILE A 125 -14.39 2.99 -4.92
C ILE A 125 -15.84 2.81 -5.35
N TYR A 126 -16.52 3.89 -5.71
CA TYR A 126 -17.94 3.85 -6.05
C TYR A 126 -18.24 2.96 -7.28
N VAL A 127 -17.41 3.04 -8.31
CA VAL A 127 -17.57 2.27 -9.55
C VAL A 127 -17.35 0.75 -9.36
N ALA A 128 -16.57 0.33 -8.35
CA ALA A 128 -16.24 -1.08 -8.17
C ALA A 128 -16.88 -1.65 -6.89
N PRO A 129 -17.93 -2.48 -6.99
CA PRO A 129 -18.66 -3.02 -5.83
C PRO A 129 -17.75 -3.75 -4.81
N TYR A 130 -16.71 -4.46 -5.28
CA TYR A 130 -15.79 -5.16 -4.38
C TYR A 130 -14.95 -4.20 -3.53
N ARG A 131 -14.62 -2.99 -4.04
CA ARG A 131 -13.88 -1.96 -3.29
C ARG A 131 -14.78 -1.33 -2.23
N MET A 132 -16.03 -1.03 -2.60
CA MET A 132 -17.04 -0.56 -1.67
C MET A 132 -17.25 -1.57 -0.54
N LYS A 133 -17.36 -2.87 -0.88
CA LYS A 133 -17.49 -3.94 0.12
C LYS A 133 -16.30 -3.98 1.10
N ARG A 134 -15.06 -3.76 0.64
CA ARG A 134 -13.89 -3.64 1.51
C ARG A 134 -13.94 -2.44 2.44
N VAL A 135 -14.38 -1.29 1.94
CA VAL A 135 -14.55 -0.09 2.78
C VAL A 135 -15.62 -0.32 3.85
N MET A 136 -16.76 -0.91 3.47
CA MET A 136 -17.82 -1.23 4.43
C MET A 136 -17.36 -2.26 5.47
N SER A 137 -16.61 -3.28 5.08
CA SER A 137 -16.03 -4.25 6.03
C SER A 137 -15.03 -3.61 7.01
N PHE A 138 -14.33 -2.56 6.58
CA PHE A 138 -13.45 -1.81 7.48
C PHE A 138 -14.24 -0.98 8.51
N LEU A 139 -15.34 -0.36 8.07
CA LEU A 139 -16.19 0.45 8.95
C LEU A 139 -17.05 -0.41 9.89
N ASN A 140 -17.59 -1.51 9.38
CA ASN A 140 -18.38 -2.45 10.17
C ASN A 140 -18.03 -3.91 9.80
N PRO A 141 -16.97 -4.48 10.40
CA PRO A 141 -16.53 -5.83 10.08
C PRO A 141 -17.53 -6.92 10.53
N TYR A 142 -18.43 -6.59 11.43
CA TYR A 142 -19.42 -7.51 11.98
C TYR A 142 -20.61 -7.78 11.04
N ASP A 143 -20.77 -7.04 9.94
CA ASP A 143 -21.82 -7.29 8.94
C ASP A 143 -21.56 -8.58 8.15
N ASP A 144 -20.29 -8.96 7.96
CA ASP A 144 -19.89 -10.21 7.28
C ASP A 144 -18.72 -10.87 8.04
N PRO A 145 -18.97 -11.45 9.23
CA PRO A 145 -17.92 -11.90 10.14
C PRO A 145 -17.10 -13.09 9.62
N GLN A 146 -17.67 -13.89 8.72
CA GLN A 146 -17.00 -15.07 8.13
C GLN A 146 -16.44 -14.80 6.72
N GLY A 147 -16.78 -13.67 6.12
CA GLY A 147 -16.32 -13.26 4.80
C GLY A 147 -15.32 -12.12 4.87
N THR A 148 -15.72 -10.96 4.34
CA THR A 148 -14.83 -9.81 4.18
C THR A 148 -14.38 -9.17 5.49
N GLY A 149 -15.15 -9.28 6.58
CA GLY A 149 -14.81 -8.79 7.92
C GLY A 149 -13.91 -9.72 8.73
N TYR A 150 -13.78 -10.99 8.32
CA TYR A 150 -13.10 -12.03 9.11
C TYR A 150 -11.68 -11.64 9.54
N GLN A 151 -10.86 -11.15 8.62
CA GLN A 151 -9.47 -10.77 8.90
C GLN A 151 -9.36 -9.65 9.94
N ILE A 152 -10.24 -8.66 9.87
CA ILE A 152 -10.27 -7.52 10.80
C ILE A 152 -10.70 -7.99 12.19
N ILE A 153 -11.73 -8.83 12.26
CA ILE A 153 -12.21 -9.42 13.52
C ILE A 153 -11.12 -10.27 14.17
N GLN A 154 -10.43 -11.13 13.41
CA GLN A 154 -9.32 -11.93 13.93
C GLN A 154 -8.15 -11.05 14.41
N SER A 155 -7.89 -9.92 13.77
CA SER A 155 -6.93 -8.93 14.23
C SER A 155 -7.33 -8.35 15.60
N PHE A 156 -8.60 -8.00 15.79
CA PHE A 156 -9.09 -7.52 17.08
C PHE A 156 -9.00 -8.61 18.17
N VAL A 157 -9.27 -9.86 17.82
CA VAL A 157 -9.09 -11.00 18.73
C VAL A 157 -7.63 -11.14 19.14
N SER A 158 -6.69 -10.95 18.22
CA SER A 158 -5.24 -10.96 18.50
C SER A 158 -4.86 -9.89 19.52
N PHE A 159 -5.30 -8.64 19.29
CA PHE A 159 -5.07 -7.54 20.23
C PHE A 159 -5.67 -7.83 21.62
N ALA A 160 -6.89 -8.36 21.66
CA ALA A 160 -7.55 -8.70 22.93
C ALA A 160 -6.82 -9.81 23.70
N LYS A 161 -6.31 -10.84 22.99
CA LYS A 161 -5.55 -11.94 23.60
C LYS A 161 -4.17 -11.49 24.10
N GLY A 162 -3.51 -10.58 23.38
CA GLY A 162 -2.20 -10.08 23.75
C GLY A 162 -2.19 -9.29 25.05
N LYS A 163 -3.31 -8.66 25.43
CA LYS A 163 -3.40 -7.86 26.67
C LYS A 163 -2.21 -6.89 26.80
N PHE A 164 -1.65 -6.76 28.02
CA PHE A 164 -0.57 -5.83 28.30
C PHE A 164 0.82 -6.41 27.98
N PHE A 165 1.05 -7.68 28.29
CA PHE A 165 2.37 -8.34 28.22
C PHE A 165 2.50 -9.38 27.11
N GLY A 166 1.43 -9.69 26.39
CA GLY A 166 1.40 -10.73 25.37
C GLY A 166 1.24 -12.14 25.94
N VAL A 167 1.01 -13.08 25.02
CA VAL A 167 0.94 -14.53 25.33
C VAL A 167 2.31 -15.20 25.30
N GLY A 168 3.36 -14.46 24.95
CA GLY A 168 4.72 -14.94 24.78
C GLY A 168 5.09 -15.23 23.33
N LEU A 169 6.38 -15.12 23.02
CA LEU A 169 6.92 -15.36 21.68
C LEU A 169 6.63 -16.80 21.23
N GLY A 170 6.16 -16.95 20.02
CA GLY A 170 5.84 -18.24 19.42
C GLY A 170 4.46 -18.80 19.80
N ASN A 171 3.75 -18.22 20.77
CA ASN A 171 2.46 -18.72 21.30
C ASN A 171 1.24 -18.09 20.63
N SER A 172 1.41 -17.34 19.55
CA SER A 172 0.28 -16.79 18.81
C SER A 172 -0.60 -17.89 18.20
N SER A 173 -1.86 -17.90 18.58
CA SER A 173 -2.85 -18.79 17.98
C SER A 173 -3.13 -18.46 16.49
N GLN A 174 -2.95 -17.21 16.11
CA GLN A 174 -3.19 -16.77 14.74
C GLN A 174 -2.16 -17.31 13.74
N LYS A 175 -0.97 -17.68 14.20
CA LYS A 175 0.04 -18.40 13.39
C LYS A 175 -0.45 -19.78 12.91
N LEU A 176 -1.42 -20.38 13.58
CA LEU A 176 -1.98 -21.68 13.23
C LEU A 176 -3.07 -21.59 12.13
N PHE A 177 -2.90 -20.68 11.17
CA PHE A 177 -3.77 -20.44 10.02
C PHE A 177 -5.16 -19.86 10.34
N PHE A 178 -5.41 -19.40 11.55
CA PHE A 178 -6.66 -18.71 11.89
C PHE A 178 -6.76 -17.33 11.24
N LEU A 179 -5.62 -16.69 10.93
CA LEU A 179 -5.57 -15.39 10.26
C LEU A 179 -4.96 -15.56 8.85
N PRO A 180 -5.76 -15.51 7.77
CA PRO A 180 -5.25 -15.52 6.41
C PRO A 180 -4.28 -14.35 6.20
N GLN A 181 -3.15 -14.60 5.52
CA GLN A 181 -2.09 -13.58 5.27
C GLN A 181 -1.50 -12.95 6.56
N GLY A 182 -1.58 -13.64 7.69
CA GLY A 182 -1.09 -13.15 8.98
C GLY A 182 0.39 -12.76 8.97
N TYR A 183 1.22 -13.48 8.21
CA TYR A 183 2.67 -13.19 8.10
C TYR A 183 3.01 -12.01 7.19
N ASN A 184 2.08 -11.53 6.40
CA ASN A 184 2.26 -10.42 5.46
C ASN A 184 1.46 -9.20 5.94
N ASP A 185 0.19 -9.15 5.57
CA ASP A 185 -0.66 -7.96 5.74
C ASP A 185 -1.05 -7.71 7.21
N PHE A 186 -1.06 -8.76 8.04
CA PHE A 186 -1.50 -8.70 9.45
C PHE A 186 -0.39 -9.06 10.45
N ILE A 187 0.88 -8.90 10.08
CA ILE A 187 2.01 -9.23 10.96
C ILE A 187 1.95 -8.48 12.29
N PHE A 188 1.47 -7.23 12.30
CA PHE A 188 1.33 -6.42 13.50
C PHE A 188 0.33 -7.01 14.49
N SER A 189 -0.73 -7.69 14.01
CA SER A 189 -1.69 -8.39 14.88
C SER A 189 -1.05 -9.58 15.59
N ILE A 190 -0.17 -10.32 14.91
CA ILE A 190 0.59 -11.43 15.51
C ILE A 190 1.56 -10.89 16.57
N ILE A 191 2.27 -9.81 16.24
CA ILE A 191 3.18 -9.14 17.19
C ILE A 191 2.43 -8.68 18.43
N ALA A 192 1.27 -8.08 18.26
CA ALA A 192 0.43 -7.61 19.36
C ALA A 192 -0.11 -8.77 20.21
N GLU A 193 -0.42 -9.93 19.62
CA GLU A 193 -0.79 -11.13 20.39
C GLU A 193 0.39 -11.65 21.21
N GLU A 194 1.60 -11.73 20.62
CA GLU A 194 2.78 -12.32 21.27
C GLU A 194 3.44 -11.42 22.30
N LEU A 195 3.61 -10.13 21.99
CA LEU A 195 4.32 -9.15 22.81
C LEU A 195 3.38 -8.21 23.59
N GLY A 196 2.10 -8.27 23.30
CA GLY A 196 1.08 -7.44 23.95
C GLY A 196 1.19 -5.96 23.58
N PHE A 197 0.51 -5.14 24.37
CA PHE A 197 0.47 -3.69 24.21
C PHE A 197 1.87 -3.05 24.30
N LEU A 198 2.70 -3.49 25.27
CA LEU A 198 4.06 -2.95 25.44
C LEU A 198 4.93 -3.21 24.23
N GLY A 199 4.94 -4.44 23.69
CA GLY A 199 5.71 -4.77 22.51
C GLY A 199 5.23 -3.99 21.27
N SER A 200 3.92 -3.80 21.12
CA SER A 200 3.33 -3.01 20.05
C SER A 200 3.79 -1.55 20.10
N ILE A 201 3.79 -0.93 21.28
CA ILE A 201 4.27 0.46 21.48
C ILE A 201 5.77 0.57 21.14
N VAL A 202 6.60 -0.37 21.60
CA VAL A 202 8.04 -0.36 21.30
C VAL A 202 8.28 -0.35 19.80
N ILE A 203 7.54 -1.16 19.03
CA ILE A 203 7.67 -1.19 17.57
C ILE A 203 7.24 0.14 16.95
N ILE A 204 6.14 0.72 17.40
CA ILE A 204 5.69 2.03 16.90
C ILE A 204 6.73 3.11 17.19
N ILE A 205 7.33 3.12 18.39
CA ILE A 205 8.39 4.06 18.75
C ILE A 205 9.63 3.85 17.88
N LEU A 206 10.04 2.60 17.62
CA LEU A 206 11.17 2.32 16.74
C LEU A 206 10.96 2.83 15.32
N PHE A 207 9.76 2.65 14.77
CA PHE A 207 9.39 3.27 13.48
C PHE A 207 9.40 4.80 13.55
N GLY A 208 8.91 5.38 14.66
CA GLY A 208 8.99 6.82 14.89
C GLY A 208 10.43 7.33 14.85
N ILE A 209 11.35 6.67 15.57
CA ILE A 209 12.78 7.02 15.58
C ILE A 209 13.42 6.86 14.19
N LEU A 210 12.99 5.89 13.40
CA LEU A 210 13.51 5.69 12.06
C LEU A 210 13.09 6.81 11.10
N ILE A 211 11.92 7.41 11.32
CA ILE A 211 11.34 8.44 10.44
C ILE A 211 11.87 9.84 10.78
N PHE A 212 12.20 10.10 12.05
CA PHE A 212 12.67 11.40 12.57
C PHE A 212 14.13 11.37 12.98
#